data_c8026ab3a3163f427e1e6e4e2a8f0502
#
_entry.id   c8026ab3a3163f427e1e6e4e2a8f0502
#
_cell.length_a   1.000
_cell.length_b   1.000
_cell.length_c   1.000
_cell.angle_alpha   90.00
_cell.angle_beta   90.00
_cell.angle_gamma   90.00
#
_symmetry.space_group_name_H-M   'P 1'
#
loop_
_entity.id
_entity.type
_entity.pdbx_description
1 polymer ?
#
loop_
_entity_poly.entity_id
_entity_poly.type
_entity_poly.pdbx_seq_one_letter_code
_entity_poly.pdbx_strand_id
1 'polypeptide(L)'
;MGDKAENAFSITVFSCRRNKKGLHCAKFFGDFHIDKRGRLCYNVGRRITLLPAARRRRREHGNMERYGISAQLQCVPELDTEFFPIGRFNRAFLETAKHPLSVAVERADGRVACVHTRIHNTPEMRTADCYYIDRLVKTLLWMKGGFRIYTDSAEMYAYLQEQYSAGGGRDFDRDFMANVYEHPFEVVLTDRVPESCDAPKAMGGHLDGCRIGFDAGGSDRKVSAVLDGKTVYSEEVVWFPKTNSDPAYHYEGIVAALRSAAAHLPRVDAVGVSSAGIYINNRTMSASLFLKVPKEQFGAQVKDIYIRAITDTFGDVPYCVINDGDVSALAGAMSLNDSSVLGIAMGTSEAAGFVDEQGRVTGWLNELAFVPVDAAAGAMQDEWSGDIGCGVKYFSQDGVIKLAPRAGIVLEESLSPAEKLKAVQELMARDDPRAAAVYRSIGVYLGHTLAYYHTLYGCRHVLLLGRVMSGRGGDLILGVCRDVLRREYPELEGRLLPALPDEKFRRVGQSMAAASLPALR
;
A
#
# COMPACT_ATOMS: atom_id res chain seq x y z
N MET A 1 24.78 -38.54 44.54
CA MET A 1 23.65 -39.34 44.08
C MET A 1 22.55 -38.36 43.78
N GLY A 2 22.29 -38.10 42.52
CA GLY A 2 21.33 -37.15 42.05
C GLY A 2 21.00 -37.51 40.61
N ASP A 3 19.80 -38.13 40.43
CA ASP A 3 19.28 -38.62 39.17
C ASP A 3 19.13 -37.49 38.14
N LYS A 4 19.69 -37.69 36.96
CA LYS A 4 19.39 -36.92 35.78
C LYS A 4 18.17 -37.55 35.10
N ALA A 5 17.04 -36.90 35.20
CA ALA A 5 15.87 -37.21 34.37
C ALA A 5 16.21 -36.93 32.89
N GLU A 6 16.30 -37.98 32.08
CA GLU A 6 16.30 -37.89 30.63
C GLU A 6 14.87 -37.61 30.16
N ASN A 7 14.64 -36.45 29.58
CA ASN A 7 13.38 -36.13 28.92
C ASN A 7 13.30 -36.85 27.56
N ALA A 8 12.64 -37.98 27.52
CA ALA A 8 12.23 -38.65 26.29
C ALA A 8 10.89 -38.07 25.77
N PHE A 9 10.89 -37.45 24.62
CA PHE A 9 9.68 -37.02 23.93
C PHE A 9 9.28 -38.07 22.90
N SER A 10 8.05 -38.55 22.99
CA SER A 10 7.47 -39.45 21.98
C SER A 10 6.83 -38.60 20.88
N ILE A 11 7.40 -38.64 19.68
CA ILE A 11 6.87 -37.92 18.50
C ILE A 11 6.29 -38.96 17.52
N THR A 12 5.04 -38.78 17.13
CA THR A 12 4.40 -39.58 16.10
C THR A 12 4.70 -39.01 14.72
N VAL A 13 5.45 -39.71 13.90
CA VAL A 13 5.76 -39.30 12.51
C VAL A 13 4.95 -40.14 11.54
N PHE A 14 4.22 -39.47 10.64
CA PHE A 14 3.52 -40.12 9.54
C PHE A 14 4.38 -40.02 8.26
N SER A 15 4.69 -41.17 7.65
CA SER A 15 5.27 -41.22 6.32
C SER A 15 4.23 -41.73 5.34
N CYS A 16 3.87 -40.93 4.34
CA CYS A 16 2.97 -41.31 3.26
C CYS A 16 3.76 -41.53 1.97
N ARG A 17 3.69 -42.76 1.42
CA ARG A 17 4.20 -43.05 0.06
C ARG A 17 3.04 -43.38 -0.85
N ARG A 18 3.00 -42.74 -2.02
CA ARG A 18 2.04 -43.05 -3.08
C ARG A 18 2.65 -44.05 -4.05
N ASN A 19 1.97 -45.16 -4.28
CA ASN A 19 2.29 -46.04 -5.36
C ASN A 19 1.04 -46.28 -6.24
N LYS A 20 1.20 -47.00 -7.38
CA LYS A 20 0.14 -47.17 -8.40
C LYS A 20 -1.17 -47.84 -7.92
N LYS A 21 -1.32 -48.20 -6.64
CA LYS A 21 -2.51 -48.84 -6.06
C LYS A 21 -3.18 -48.11 -4.88
N GLY A 22 -2.71 -46.90 -4.52
CA GLY A 22 -3.31 -46.09 -3.45
C GLY A 22 -2.32 -45.49 -2.47
N LEU A 23 -2.86 -44.74 -1.50
CA LEU A 23 -2.07 -44.06 -0.45
C LEU A 23 -1.95 -45.04 0.75
N HIS A 24 -0.74 -45.49 1.06
CA HIS A 24 -0.47 -46.24 2.29
C HIS A 24 0.24 -45.34 3.30
N CYS A 25 -0.41 -45.12 4.45
CA CYS A 25 0.18 -44.45 5.60
C CYS A 25 0.61 -45.48 6.63
N ALA A 26 1.89 -45.49 6.97
CA ALA A 26 2.41 -46.32 8.06
C ALA A 26 2.73 -45.43 9.27
N LYS A 27 2.29 -45.86 10.46
CA LYS A 27 2.54 -45.21 11.73
C LYS A 27 3.77 -45.86 12.34
N PHE A 28 4.81 -45.08 12.59
CA PHE A 28 6.03 -45.56 13.23
C PHE A 28 6.12 -44.99 14.66
N PHE A 29 6.39 -45.87 15.60
CA PHE A 29 6.77 -45.51 16.97
C PHE A 29 8.26 -45.76 17.12
N GLY A 30 8.99 -44.77 17.61
CA GLY A 30 10.43 -44.90 17.88
C GLY A 30 10.91 -43.79 18.80
N ASP A 31 11.93 -44.12 19.60
CA ASP A 31 12.54 -43.18 20.54
C ASP A 31 13.59 -42.35 19.84
N PHE A 32 13.46 -41.04 19.95
CA PHE A 32 14.41 -40.06 19.44
C PHE A 32 15.17 -39.44 20.63
N HIS A 33 16.46 -39.22 20.45
CA HIS A 33 17.24 -38.44 21.39
C HIS A 33 18.22 -37.49 20.68
N ILE A 34 18.60 -36.45 21.38
CA ILE A 34 19.55 -35.44 20.86
C ILE A 34 20.94 -35.74 21.46
N ASP A 35 21.95 -35.89 20.62
CA ASP A 35 23.32 -36.11 21.09
C ASP A 35 23.96 -34.84 21.68
N LYS A 36 25.08 -34.98 22.35
CA LYS A 36 25.82 -33.87 22.98
C LYS A 36 26.29 -32.77 22.01
N ARG A 37 26.07 -32.92 20.71
CA ARG A 37 26.37 -31.95 19.65
C ARG A 37 25.12 -31.40 18.97
N GLY A 38 23.92 -31.59 19.58
CA GLY A 38 22.64 -31.07 19.07
C GLY A 38 22.08 -31.79 17.86
N ARG A 39 22.45 -33.04 17.59
CA ARG A 39 22.00 -33.82 16.43
C ARG A 39 20.88 -34.79 16.85
N LEU A 40 19.81 -34.84 16.07
CA LEU A 40 18.70 -35.76 16.26
C LEU A 40 19.09 -37.16 15.81
N CYS A 41 19.03 -38.15 16.71
CA CYS A 41 19.35 -39.55 16.46
C CYS A 41 18.08 -40.41 16.58
N TYR A 42 17.91 -41.35 15.67
CA TYR A 42 16.83 -42.33 15.66
C TYR A 42 17.37 -43.75 15.78
N ASN A 43 16.81 -44.54 16.68
CA ASN A 43 17.29 -45.89 16.96
C ASN A 43 16.40 -46.94 16.29
N VAL A 44 16.93 -47.64 15.29
CA VAL A 44 16.27 -48.79 14.64
C VAL A 44 17.16 -49.99 14.83
N GLY A 45 16.85 -50.82 15.83
CA GLY A 45 17.45 -52.16 16.00
C GLY A 45 18.96 -52.24 15.83
N ARG A 46 19.74 -51.84 16.86
CA ARG A 46 21.23 -51.96 16.99
C ARG A 46 22.13 -51.29 15.92
N ARG A 47 21.61 -50.48 15.01
CA ARG A 47 22.43 -49.59 14.16
C ARG A 47 21.99 -48.15 14.29
N ILE A 48 22.85 -47.30 14.82
CA ILE A 48 22.66 -45.87 14.86
C ILE A 48 22.92 -45.34 13.45
N THR A 49 21.87 -44.95 12.75
CA THR A 49 22.00 -44.25 11.48
C THR A 49 21.89 -42.75 11.75
N LEU A 50 23.00 -42.03 11.58
CA LEU A 50 23.00 -40.58 11.61
C LEU A 50 22.22 -40.08 10.39
N LEU A 51 21.05 -39.48 10.62
CA LEU A 51 20.40 -38.70 9.56
C LEU A 51 21.31 -37.50 9.26
N PRO A 52 21.66 -37.26 8.01
CA PRO A 52 22.39 -36.06 7.65
C PRO A 52 21.56 -34.86 8.14
N ALA A 53 22.17 -33.97 8.92
CA ALA A 53 21.57 -32.69 9.24
C ALA A 53 21.03 -32.10 7.94
N ALA A 54 19.73 -31.80 7.90
CA ALA A 54 19.13 -31.14 6.76
C ALA A 54 19.99 -29.90 6.50
N ARG A 55 20.92 -30.00 5.56
CA ARG A 55 21.62 -28.84 5.04
C ARG A 55 20.48 -27.97 4.52
N ARG A 56 20.14 -26.90 5.25
CA ARG A 56 19.52 -25.72 4.64
C ARG A 56 20.46 -25.36 3.48
N ARG A 57 20.14 -25.86 2.29
CA ARG A 57 20.68 -25.28 1.08
C ARG A 57 20.28 -23.81 1.19
N ARG A 58 21.25 -22.94 1.48
CA ARG A 58 21.14 -21.56 1.03
C ARG A 58 20.80 -21.70 -0.44
N ARG A 59 19.56 -21.41 -0.80
CA ARG A 59 19.24 -21.10 -2.18
C ARG A 59 20.01 -19.82 -2.46
N GLU A 60 21.23 -19.98 -2.95
CA GLU A 60 22.01 -18.92 -3.54
C GLU A 60 21.24 -18.58 -4.81
N HIS A 61 20.59 -17.42 -4.83
CA HIS A 61 19.74 -16.82 -5.87
C HIS A 61 18.35 -17.49 -6.00
N GLY A 62 17.28 -16.73 -5.63
CA GLY A 62 15.91 -17.15 -5.85
C GLY A 62 15.57 -17.03 -7.34
N ASN A 63 15.42 -18.15 -8.04
CA ASN A 63 14.83 -18.17 -9.38
C ASN A 63 13.31 -18.16 -9.21
N MET A 64 12.65 -17.05 -9.59
CA MET A 64 11.21 -16.91 -9.59
C MET A 64 10.68 -17.15 -10.99
N GLU A 65 9.55 -17.83 -11.10
CA GLU A 65 8.94 -18.14 -12.40
C GLU A 65 7.42 -18.07 -12.30
N ARG A 66 6.79 -17.45 -13.30
CA ARG A 66 5.34 -17.48 -13.52
C ARG A 66 5.02 -17.32 -15.01
N TYR A 67 4.16 -18.19 -15.52
CA TYR A 67 3.72 -18.19 -16.93
C TYR A 67 4.87 -18.18 -17.96
N GLY A 68 5.96 -18.89 -17.68
CA GLY A 68 7.15 -18.93 -18.53
C GLY A 68 8.07 -17.71 -18.41
N ILE A 69 7.71 -16.72 -17.61
CA ILE A 69 8.55 -15.56 -17.31
C ILE A 69 9.33 -15.84 -16.03
N SER A 70 10.66 -15.74 -16.11
CA SER A 70 11.55 -16.00 -14.97
C SER A 70 12.47 -14.83 -14.68
N ALA A 71 12.77 -14.61 -13.39
CA ALA A 71 13.75 -13.64 -12.93
C ALA A 71 14.55 -14.18 -11.76
N GLN A 72 15.82 -13.78 -11.68
CA GLN A 72 16.69 -14.10 -10.56
C GLN A 72 16.72 -12.93 -9.56
N LEU A 73 16.60 -13.25 -8.27
CA LEU A 73 16.69 -12.31 -7.18
C LEU A 73 17.89 -12.62 -6.30
N GLN A 74 18.66 -11.60 -5.93
CA GLN A 74 19.72 -11.70 -4.92
C GLN A 74 19.16 -11.54 -3.49
N CYS A 75 18.10 -10.74 -3.36
CA CYS A 75 17.44 -10.44 -2.10
C CYS A 75 16.03 -11.07 -2.09
N VAL A 76 15.87 -12.11 -1.28
CA VAL A 76 14.61 -12.84 -1.13
C VAL A 76 14.14 -12.74 0.32
N PRO A 77 12.86 -12.48 0.60
CA PRO A 77 12.36 -12.44 1.98
C PRO A 77 12.52 -13.81 2.67
N GLU A 78 13.08 -13.82 3.88
CA GLU A 78 13.38 -15.08 4.59
C GLU A 78 12.12 -15.86 5.01
N LEU A 79 11.01 -15.16 5.24
CA LEU A 79 9.73 -15.75 5.64
C LEU A 79 8.77 -15.97 4.47
N ASP A 80 9.14 -15.52 3.25
CA ASP A 80 8.31 -15.64 2.06
C ASP A 80 9.18 -15.84 0.81
N THR A 81 9.77 -17.01 0.71
CA THR A 81 10.76 -17.33 -0.33
C THR A 81 10.19 -17.46 -1.74
N GLU A 82 8.87 -17.38 -1.88
CA GLU A 82 8.17 -17.44 -3.16
C GLU A 82 7.76 -16.05 -3.68
N PHE A 83 7.97 -14.99 -2.89
CA PHE A 83 7.69 -13.62 -3.30
C PHE A 83 8.36 -13.29 -4.63
N PHE A 84 7.55 -12.94 -5.62
CA PHE A 84 8.02 -12.54 -6.95
C PHE A 84 7.66 -11.07 -7.20
N PRO A 85 8.58 -10.12 -6.99
CA PRO A 85 8.28 -8.70 -7.16
C PRO A 85 7.69 -8.42 -8.53
N ILE A 86 6.52 -7.75 -8.59
CA ILE A 86 5.83 -7.47 -9.86
C ILE A 86 6.71 -6.65 -10.82
N GLY A 87 7.52 -5.73 -10.30
CA GLY A 87 8.46 -4.95 -11.12
C GLY A 87 9.53 -5.82 -11.80
N ARG A 88 9.99 -6.90 -11.13
CA ARG A 88 10.95 -7.88 -11.71
C ARG A 88 10.28 -8.76 -12.74
N PHE A 89 9.04 -9.19 -12.48
CA PHE A 89 8.22 -9.90 -13.46
C PHE A 89 8.01 -9.04 -14.71
N ASN A 90 7.57 -7.80 -14.57
CA ASN A 90 7.32 -6.89 -15.68
C ASN A 90 8.57 -6.63 -16.50
N ARG A 91 9.73 -6.44 -15.85
CA ARG A 91 11.01 -6.25 -16.54
C ARG A 91 11.38 -7.48 -17.36
N ALA A 92 11.35 -8.67 -16.76
CA ALA A 92 11.67 -9.93 -17.47
C ALA A 92 10.69 -10.21 -18.61
N PHE A 93 9.41 -9.92 -18.43
CA PHE A 93 8.39 -10.02 -19.48
C PHE A 93 8.72 -9.12 -20.67
N LEU A 94 9.06 -7.85 -20.43
CA LEU A 94 9.36 -6.87 -21.47
C LEU A 94 10.69 -7.12 -22.19
N GLU A 95 11.62 -7.89 -21.63
CA GLU A 95 12.85 -8.31 -22.31
C GLU A 95 12.57 -9.22 -23.50
N THR A 96 11.49 -10.00 -23.46
CA THR A 96 11.11 -10.97 -24.50
C THR A 96 9.93 -10.51 -25.36
N ALA A 97 9.04 -9.67 -24.83
CA ALA A 97 7.88 -9.14 -25.54
C ALA A 97 8.30 -8.13 -26.62
N LYS A 98 7.76 -8.26 -27.84
CA LYS A 98 8.17 -7.43 -29.00
C LYS A 98 7.01 -6.76 -29.74
N HIS A 99 5.78 -7.26 -29.58
CA HIS A 99 4.61 -6.73 -30.28
C HIS A 99 4.12 -5.46 -29.56
N PRO A 100 4.12 -4.27 -30.19
CA PRO A 100 3.70 -3.03 -29.55
C PRO A 100 2.21 -3.08 -29.18
N LEU A 101 1.90 -2.45 -28.07
CA LEU A 101 0.56 -2.31 -27.51
C LEU A 101 0.45 -0.98 -26.78
N SER A 102 -0.68 -0.30 -26.95
CA SER A 102 -1.02 0.88 -26.17
C SER A 102 -2.23 0.59 -25.28
N VAL A 103 -2.13 1.00 -24.03
CA VAL A 103 -3.22 0.93 -23.05
C VAL A 103 -3.35 2.28 -22.37
N ALA A 104 -4.56 2.81 -22.30
CA ALA A 104 -4.81 4.06 -21.58
C ALA A 104 -6.00 3.93 -20.63
N VAL A 105 -5.99 4.72 -19.56
CA VAL A 105 -7.09 4.83 -18.61
C VAL A 105 -7.52 6.29 -18.55
N GLU A 106 -8.80 6.55 -18.79
CA GLU A 106 -9.43 7.86 -18.69
C GLU A 106 -10.11 8.04 -17.34
N ARG A 107 -9.91 9.20 -16.74
CA ARG A 107 -10.54 9.65 -15.50
C ARG A 107 -11.28 10.98 -15.71
N ALA A 108 -11.81 11.54 -14.63
CA ALA A 108 -12.56 12.78 -14.68
C ALA A 108 -11.83 13.92 -15.44
N ASP A 109 -12.59 14.82 -16.01
CA ASP A 109 -12.12 16.02 -16.74
C ASP A 109 -11.29 15.68 -18.00
N GLY A 110 -11.54 14.53 -18.64
CA GLY A 110 -10.85 14.08 -19.86
C GLY A 110 -9.35 13.81 -19.65
N ARG A 111 -8.93 13.55 -18.41
CA ARG A 111 -7.53 13.22 -18.11
C ARG A 111 -7.25 11.77 -18.42
N VAL A 112 -6.12 11.52 -19.03
CA VAL A 112 -5.73 10.20 -19.52
C VAL A 112 -4.33 9.84 -19.01
N ALA A 113 -4.17 8.59 -18.59
CA ALA A 113 -2.89 7.96 -18.36
C ALA A 113 -2.69 6.89 -19.46
N CYS A 114 -1.77 7.12 -20.37
CA CYS A 114 -1.43 6.20 -21.45
C CYS A 114 -0.06 5.54 -21.16
N VAL A 115 0.02 4.25 -21.48
CA VAL A 115 1.26 3.48 -21.44
C VAL A 115 1.43 2.77 -22.77
N HIS A 116 2.54 3.09 -23.46
CA HIS A 116 3.01 2.32 -24.61
C HIS A 116 3.88 1.19 -24.10
N THR A 117 3.49 -0.05 -24.40
CA THR A 117 4.14 -1.25 -23.91
C THR A 117 4.30 -2.29 -25.03
N ARG A 118 4.61 -3.52 -24.66
CA ARG A 118 4.73 -4.64 -25.59
C ARG A 118 4.17 -5.90 -24.98
N ILE A 119 3.65 -6.79 -25.83
CA ILE A 119 3.24 -8.16 -25.51
C ILE A 119 3.94 -9.14 -26.46
N HIS A 120 3.81 -10.44 -26.21
CA HIS A 120 4.37 -11.45 -27.12
C HIS A 120 3.46 -11.69 -28.33
N ASN A 121 2.14 -11.63 -28.11
CA ASN A 121 1.12 -11.83 -29.13
C ASN A 121 1.25 -13.21 -29.83
N THR A 122 1.51 -14.25 -29.03
CA THR A 122 1.57 -15.64 -29.50
C THR A 122 0.69 -16.54 -28.62
N PRO A 123 0.15 -17.66 -29.17
CA PRO A 123 -0.72 -18.55 -28.39
C PRO A 123 -0.05 -19.10 -27.10
N GLU A 124 1.26 -19.40 -27.14
CA GLU A 124 2.01 -19.97 -26.04
C GLU A 124 2.17 -18.97 -24.89
N MET A 125 2.27 -17.67 -25.22
CA MET A 125 2.49 -16.59 -24.24
C MET A 125 1.20 -15.85 -23.86
N ARG A 126 0.05 -16.26 -24.41
CA ARG A 126 -1.23 -15.58 -24.18
C ARG A 126 -1.55 -15.38 -22.70
N THR A 127 -1.30 -16.39 -21.87
CA THR A 127 -1.56 -16.29 -20.43
C THR A 127 -0.65 -15.26 -19.76
N ALA A 128 0.62 -15.19 -20.17
CA ALA A 128 1.57 -14.19 -19.68
C ALA A 128 1.18 -12.78 -20.13
N ASP A 129 0.77 -12.62 -21.40
CA ASP A 129 0.32 -11.36 -21.98
C ASP A 129 -0.93 -10.83 -21.24
N CYS A 130 -1.94 -11.67 -21.06
CA CYS A 130 -3.15 -11.33 -20.32
C CYS A 130 -2.83 -10.95 -18.85
N TYR A 131 -1.99 -11.72 -18.18
CA TYR A 131 -1.60 -11.42 -16.80
C TYR A 131 -0.85 -10.10 -16.69
N TYR A 132 0.12 -9.84 -17.58
CA TYR A 132 0.86 -8.58 -17.58
C TYR A 132 -0.06 -7.38 -17.78
N ILE A 133 -0.96 -7.45 -18.75
CA ILE A 133 -1.91 -6.36 -19.06
C ILE A 133 -2.91 -6.16 -17.92
N ASP A 134 -3.44 -7.23 -17.34
CA ASP A 134 -4.32 -7.15 -16.18
C ASP A 134 -3.65 -6.42 -15.00
N ARG A 135 -2.40 -6.79 -14.67
CA ARG A 135 -1.66 -6.13 -13.59
C ARG A 135 -1.32 -4.68 -13.91
N LEU A 136 -0.98 -4.37 -15.15
CA LEU A 136 -0.70 -3.02 -15.61
C LEU A 136 -1.94 -2.13 -15.51
N VAL A 137 -3.08 -2.58 -16.04
CA VAL A 137 -4.35 -1.84 -16.01
C VAL A 137 -4.80 -1.62 -14.57
N LYS A 138 -4.75 -2.66 -13.73
CA LYS A 138 -5.07 -2.53 -12.30
C LYS A 138 -4.16 -1.51 -11.62
N THR A 139 -2.87 -1.52 -11.91
CA THR A 139 -1.93 -0.52 -11.38
C THR A 139 -2.32 0.90 -11.79
N LEU A 140 -2.64 1.11 -13.07
CA LEU A 140 -3.05 2.44 -13.56
C LEU A 140 -4.35 2.91 -12.91
N LEU A 141 -5.35 2.03 -12.78
CA LEU A 141 -6.63 2.35 -12.14
C LEU A 141 -6.47 2.76 -10.68
N TRP A 142 -5.73 1.98 -9.88
CA TRP A 142 -5.60 2.25 -8.45
C TRP A 142 -4.56 3.34 -8.11
N MET A 143 -3.57 3.53 -8.96
CA MET A 143 -2.60 4.62 -8.81
C MET A 143 -3.14 5.95 -9.33
N LYS A 144 -3.66 5.97 -10.56
CA LYS A 144 -4.08 7.22 -11.23
C LYS A 144 -5.59 7.46 -11.18
N GLY A 145 -6.36 6.40 -11.10
CA GLY A 145 -7.81 6.45 -11.19
C GLY A 145 -8.31 6.31 -12.61
N GLY A 146 -9.59 5.99 -12.77
CA GLY A 146 -10.26 5.99 -14.06
C GLY A 146 -11.51 5.12 -14.12
N PHE A 147 -12.32 5.35 -15.14
CA PHE A 147 -13.56 4.64 -15.39
C PHE A 147 -13.67 4.11 -16.83
N ARG A 148 -12.65 4.39 -17.67
CA ARG A 148 -12.61 3.88 -19.04
C ARG A 148 -11.22 3.44 -19.41
N ILE A 149 -11.13 2.23 -19.98
CA ILE A 149 -9.89 1.63 -20.47
C ILE A 149 -9.91 1.66 -21.98
N TYR A 150 -8.82 2.09 -22.62
CA TYR A 150 -8.59 2.02 -24.05
C TYR A 150 -7.47 1.04 -24.37
N THR A 151 -7.59 0.30 -25.47
CA THR A 151 -6.52 -0.51 -26.04
C THR A 151 -6.65 -0.60 -27.56
N ASP A 152 -5.50 -0.79 -28.24
CA ASP A 152 -5.41 -1.00 -29.69
C ASP A 152 -5.38 -2.48 -30.10
N SER A 153 -5.46 -3.41 -29.13
CA SER A 153 -5.45 -4.85 -29.36
C SER A 153 -6.84 -5.46 -29.18
N ALA A 154 -7.38 -6.09 -30.23
CA ALA A 154 -8.67 -6.78 -30.15
C ALA A 154 -8.66 -7.96 -29.16
N GLU A 155 -7.53 -8.67 -29.00
CA GLU A 155 -7.41 -9.76 -28.05
C GLU A 155 -7.41 -9.24 -26.61
N MET A 156 -6.65 -8.19 -26.31
CA MET A 156 -6.59 -7.59 -24.98
C MET A 156 -7.92 -6.89 -24.65
N TYR A 157 -8.60 -6.28 -25.63
CA TYR A 157 -9.94 -5.75 -25.46
C TYR A 157 -10.93 -6.85 -25.00
N ALA A 158 -10.98 -7.99 -25.71
CA ALA A 158 -11.88 -9.08 -25.35
C ALA A 158 -11.59 -9.62 -23.94
N TYR A 159 -10.30 -9.77 -23.59
CA TYR A 159 -9.87 -10.20 -22.26
C TYR A 159 -10.28 -9.18 -21.18
N LEU A 160 -9.96 -7.90 -21.36
CA LEU A 160 -10.27 -6.85 -20.37
C LEU A 160 -11.79 -6.68 -20.22
N GLN A 161 -12.55 -6.76 -21.32
CA GLN A 161 -14.01 -6.69 -21.27
C GLN A 161 -14.61 -7.83 -20.44
N GLU A 162 -14.08 -9.05 -20.54
CA GLU A 162 -14.46 -10.19 -19.71
C GLU A 162 -14.10 -9.95 -18.22
N GLN A 163 -12.85 -9.51 -17.95
CA GLN A 163 -12.39 -9.27 -16.58
C GLN A 163 -13.19 -8.18 -15.86
N TYR A 164 -13.49 -7.09 -16.54
CA TYR A 164 -14.26 -5.94 -16.00
C TYR A 164 -15.77 -6.06 -16.26
N SER A 165 -16.28 -7.26 -16.56
CA SER A 165 -17.73 -7.54 -16.63
C SER A 165 -18.32 -7.83 -15.24
N ALA A 166 -19.65 -7.92 -15.15
CA ALA A 166 -20.33 -8.37 -13.95
C ALA A 166 -19.98 -9.83 -13.65
N GLY A 167 -19.43 -10.11 -12.47
CA GLY A 167 -18.92 -11.42 -12.08
C GLY A 167 -17.59 -11.79 -12.71
N GLY A 168 -16.94 -10.89 -13.44
CA GLY A 168 -15.57 -11.05 -13.91
C GLY A 168 -14.54 -10.90 -12.80
N GLY A 169 -13.28 -11.23 -13.07
CA GLY A 169 -12.20 -11.20 -12.08
C GLY A 169 -11.88 -9.82 -11.53
N ARG A 170 -12.40 -8.74 -12.15
CA ARG A 170 -12.21 -7.34 -11.80
C ARG A 170 -13.53 -6.59 -11.57
N ASP A 171 -14.60 -7.30 -11.22
CA ASP A 171 -15.90 -6.69 -10.96
C ASP A 171 -15.86 -5.73 -9.76
N PHE A 172 -15.10 -6.04 -8.72
CA PHE A 172 -14.85 -5.12 -7.60
C PHE A 172 -14.19 -3.82 -8.06
N ASP A 173 -13.11 -3.91 -8.86
CA ASP A 173 -12.38 -2.74 -9.36
C ASP A 173 -13.29 -1.89 -10.24
N ARG A 174 -14.08 -2.52 -11.15
CA ARG A 174 -15.07 -1.87 -12.00
C ARG A 174 -16.10 -1.10 -11.20
N ASP A 175 -16.74 -1.78 -10.24
CA ASP A 175 -17.84 -1.20 -9.46
C ASP A 175 -17.34 -0.07 -8.57
N PHE A 176 -16.15 -0.25 -7.99
CA PHE A 176 -15.52 0.79 -7.18
C PHE A 176 -15.22 2.05 -8.01
N MET A 177 -14.59 1.90 -9.17
CA MET A 177 -14.26 3.02 -10.05
C MET A 177 -15.50 3.69 -10.61
N ALA A 178 -16.53 2.92 -11.03
CA ALA A 178 -17.80 3.48 -11.49
C ALA A 178 -18.47 4.34 -10.40
N ASN A 179 -18.47 3.88 -9.15
CA ASN A 179 -19.03 4.61 -8.02
C ASN A 179 -18.25 5.88 -7.68
N VAL A 180 -16.91 5.79 -7.67
CA VAL A 180 -16.01 6.91 -7.34
C VAL A 180 -16.14 8.02 -8.38
N TYR A 181 -16.17 7.67 -9.67
CA TYR A 181 -16.22 8.64 -10.75
C TYR A 181 -17.67 9.03 -11.15
N GLU A 182 -18.70 8.40 -10.57
CA GLU A 182 -20.11 8.60 -10.92
C GLU A 182 -20.36 8.41 -12.44
N HIS A 183 -19.64 7.43 -13.03
CA HIS A 183 -19.65 7.16 -14.46
C HIS A 183 -19.68 5.65 -14.72
N PRO A 184 -20.41 5.16 -15.75
CA PRO A 184 -20.32 3.77 -16.18
C PRO A 184 -18.86 3.39 -16.51
N PHE A 185 -18.44 2.19 -16.07
CA PHE A 185 -17.11 1.70 -16.42
C PHE A 185 -17.14 1.06 -17.82
N GLU A 186 -16.16 1.39 -18.64
CA GLU A 186 -16.11 0.95 -20.04
C GLU A 186 -14.72 0.44 -20.44
N VAL A 187 -14.70 -0.53 -21.35
CA VAL A 187 -13.49 -0.95 -22.08
C VAL A 187 -13.72 -0.65 -23.57
N VAL A 188 -12.79 0.03 -24.21
CA VAL A 188 -12.92 0.55 -25.57
C VAL A 188 -11.77 0.04 -26.45
N LEU A 189 -12.11 -0.60 -27.57
CA LEU A 189 -11.18 -0.92 -28.64
C LEU A 189 -11.07 0.27 -29.60
N THR A 190 -9.85 0.73 -29.87
CA THR A 190 -9.61 1.84 -30.79
C THR A 190 -8.23 1.75 -31.41
N ASP A 191 -8.09 2.15 -32.67
CA ASP A 191 -6.82 2.31 -33.37
C ASP A 191 -6.05 3.59 -32.98
N ARG A 192 -6.71 4.47 -32.20
CA ARG A 192 -6.15 5.74 -31.70
C ARG A 192 -6.34 5.84 -30.20
N VAL A 193 -5.50 5.11 -29.47
CA VAL A 193 -5.48 5.21 -28.01
C VAL A 193 -5.10 6.65 -27.63
N PRO A 194 -5.88 7.33 -26.77
CA PRO A 194 -5.58 8.70 -26.38
C PRO A 194 -4.27 8.78 -25.60
N GLU A 195 -3.44 9.77 -25.92
CA GLU A 195 -2.18 10.04 -25.26
C GLU A 195 -2.36 10.56 -23.81
N SER A 196 -1.30 10.44 -23.02
CA SER A 196 -1.33 10.94 -21.66
C SER A 196 -1.62 12.44 -21.60
N CYS A 197 -2.64 12.80 -20.84
CA CYS A 197 -3.05 14.17 -20.58
C CYS A 197 -3.29 14.32 -19.08
N ASP A 198 -2.26 14.69 -18.34
CA ASP A 198 -2.35 15.08 -16.94
C ASP A 198 -2.27 16.61 -16.85
N ALA A 199 -3.19 17.21 -16.09
CA ALA A 199 -3.11 18.62 -15.73
C ALA A 199 -3.08 18.73 -14.22
N PRO A 200 -1.93 18.46 -13.58
CA PRO A 200 -1.80 18.59 -12.14
C PRO A 200 -2.05 20.04 -11.74
N LYS A 201 -2.86 20.22 -10.71
CA LYS A 201 -3.14 21.56 -10.20
C LYS A 201 -1.96 21.99 -9.33
N ALA A 202 -1.47 23.22 -9.52
CA ALA A 202 -0.59 23.86 -8.56
C ALA A 202 -1.37 24.04 -7.25
N MET A 203 -1.24 23.10 -6.36
CA MET A 203 -1.83 23.11 -5.02
C MET A 203 -0.71 22.95 -4.01
N GLY A 204 -0.81 23.68 -2.91
CA GLY A 204 0.19 23.63 -1.86
C GLY A 204 1.28 24.71 -1.98
N GLY A 205 1.98 24.93 -0.85
CA GLY A 205 3.03 25.95 -0.76
C GLY A 205 2.52 27.39 -0.62
N HIS A 206 1.21 27.63 -0.66
CA HIS A 206 0.60 28.94 -0.44
C HIS A 206 0.52 29.25 1.06
N LEU A 207 1.35 30.18 1.54
CA LEU A 207 1.46 30.49 2.97
C LEU A 207 1.11 31.93 3.32
N ASP A 208 0.79 32.76 2.33
CA ASP A 208 0.39 34.15 2.46
C ASP A 208 -1.04 34.29 3.02
N GLY A 209 -1.32 35.31 3.79
CA GLY A 209 -2.64 35.64 4.34
C GLY A 209 -3.06 34.80 5.55
N CYS A 210 -4.36 34.83 5.83
CA CYS A 210 -5.00 34.19 6.98
C CYS A 210 -5.67 32.88 6.55
N ARG A 211 -5.08 31.74 6.91
CA ARG A 211 -5.46 30.42 6.41
C ARG A 211 -5.89 29.48 7.51
N ILE A 212 -6.84 28.61 7.24
CA ILE A 212 -7.19 27.49 8.11
C ILE A 212 -6.79 26.19 7.43
N GLY A 213 -6.08 25.33 8.16
CA GLY A 213 -5.83 23.94 7.78
C GLY A 213 -6.55 23.00 8.71
N PHE A 214 -7.37 22.13 8.15
CA PHE A 214 -8.15 21.13 8.89
C PHE A 214 -7.73 19.72 8.47
N ASP A 215 -7.37 18.89 9.45
CA ASP A 215 -7.02 17.48 9.25
C ASP A 215 -8.05 16.60 9.95
N ALA A 216 -8.89 15.93 9.15
CA ALA A 216 -9.97 15.07 9.60
C ALA A 216 -9.48 13.62 9.70
N GLY A 217 -8.88 13.27 10.83
CA GLY A 217 -8.44 11.90 11.13
C GLY A 217 -9.57 10.97 11.59
N GLY A 218 -9.27 9.68 11.70
CA GLY A 218 -10.24 8.65 12.07
C GLY A 218 -10.52 8.54 13.58
N SER A 219 -9.68 9.12 14.44
CA SER A 219 -9.78 9.10 15.90
C SER A 219 -9.72 10.49 16.53
N ASP A 220 -9.12 11.41 15.83
CA ASP A 220 -8.97 12.81 16.22
C ASP A 220 -9.12 13.71 14.98
N ARG A 221 -9.44 14.96 15.22
CA ARG A 221 -9.43 16.02 14.22
C ARG A 221 -8.49 17.12 14.68
N LYS A 222 -7.68 17.63 13.77
CA LYS A 222 -6.72 18.70 14.02
C LYS A 222 -7.07 19.92 13.19
N VAL A 223 -6.92 21.09 13.75
CA VAL A 223 -7.10 22.34 13.04
C VAL A 223 -5.96 23.30 13.40
N SER A 224 -5.50 24.06 12.41
CA SER A 224 -4.49 25.10 12.60
C SER A 224 -4.96 26.41 11.98
N ALA A 225 -4.75 27.51 12.70
CA ALA A 225 -4.81 28.87 12.15
C ALA A 225 -3.39 29.31 11.77
N VAL A 226 -3.23 29.72 10.51
CA VAL A 226 -1.95 30.09 9.93
C VAL A 226 -2.03 31.54 9.43
N LEU A 227 -1.11 32.37 9.89
CA LEU A 227 -0.98 33.78 9.47
C LEU A 227 0.39 33.98 8.81
N ASP A 228 0.41 34.29 7.53
CA ASP A 228 1.63 34.50 6.74
C ASP A 228 2.69 33.41 6.96
N GLY A 229 2.25 32.14 6.86
CA GLY A 229 3.10 30.96 7.01
C GLY A 229 3.48 30.58 8.44
N LYS A 230 2.94 31.29 9.45
CA LYS A 230 3.17 30.95 10.86
C LYS A 230 1.90 30.40 11.49
N THR A 231 1.98 29.23 12.10
CA THR A 231 0.90 28.68 12.90
C THR A 231 0.74 29.54 14.16
N VAL A 232 -0.41 30.24 14.30
CA VAL A 232 -0.73 31.08 15.45
C VAL A 232 -1.63 30.37 16.44
N TYR A 233 -2.30 29.30 16.00
CA TYR A 233 -3.13 28.43 16.84
C TYR A 233 -3.17 27.02 16.25
N SER A 234 -3.25 26.01 17.13
CA SER A 234 -3.49 24.62 16.73
C SER A 234 -4.26 23.92 17.84
N GLU A 235 -5.23 23.11 17.45
CA GLU A 235 -6.07 22.33 18.36
C GLU A 235 -6.21 20.90 17.83
N GLU A 236 -6.22 19.91 18.73
CA GLU A 236 -6.51 18.52 18.46
C GLU A 236 -7.66 18.06 19.36
N VAL A 237 -8.71 17.51 18.76
CA VAL A 237 -9.92 17.07 19.48
C VAL A 237 -10.23 15.62 19.09
N VAL A 238 -10.39 14.77 20.08
CA VAL A 238 -10.85 13.40 19.89
C VAL A 238 -12.30 13.41 19.38
N TRP A 239 -12.56 12.62 18.34
CA TRP A 239 -13.89 12.39 17.80
C TRP A 239 -14.06 10.95 17.31
N PHE A 240 -15.29 10.54 17.00
CA PHE A 240 -15.61 9.15 16.66
C PHE A 240 -16.38 9.04 15.33
N PRO A 241 -15.83 9.53 14.21
CA PRO A 241 -16.56 9.60 12.94
C PRO A 241 -16.92 8.22 12.38
N LYS A 242 -16.01 7.23 12.51
CA LYS A 242 -16.19 5.88 11.96
C LYS A 242 -17.31 5.08 12.60
N THR A 243 -17.74 5.45 13.80
CA THR A 243 -18.78 4.75 14.57
C THR A 243 -20.10 5.51 14.59
N ASN A 244 -20.12 6.76 14.12
CA ASN A 244 -21.32 7.58 14.08
C ASN A 244 -22.02 7.46 12.71
N SER A 245 -23.35 7.28 12.73
CA SER A 245 -24.18 7.17 11.53
C SER A 245 -24.90 8.45 11.15
N ASP A 246 -24.85 9.48 12.01
CA ASP A 246 -25.52 10.77 11.79
C ASP A 246 -24.59 11.73 11.04
N PRO A 247 -24.94 12.18 9.82
CA PRO A 247 -24.18 13.19 9.09
C PRO A 247 -24.06 14.53 9.84
N ALA A 248 -25.04 14.89 10.68
CA ALA A 248 -25.00 16.13 11.45
C ALA A 248 -23.83 16.14 12.45
N TYR A 249 -23.54 15.01 13.10
CA TYR A 249 -22.39 14.87 13.98
C TYR A 249 -21.06 15.25 13.29
N HIS A 250 -20.88 14.77 12.04
CA HIS A 250 -19.69 15.06 11.27
C HIS A 250 -19.64 16.54 10.87
N TYR A 251 -20.76 17.06 10.36
CA TYR A 251 -20.86 18.46 9.94
C TYR A 251 -20.58 19.43 11.10
N GLU A 252 -21.23 19.23 12.24
CA GLU A 252 -21.02 20.05 13.44
C GLU A 252 -19.59 19.98 13.95
N GLY A 253 -18.98 18.78 13.90
CA GLY A 253 -17.58 18.57 14.25
C GLY A 253 -16.64 19.36 13.34
N ILE A 254 -16.86 19.36 12.03
CA ILE A 254 -16.08 20.15 11.07
C ILE A 254 -16.25 21.65 11.33
N VAL A 255 -17.50 22.13 11.42
CA VAL A 255 -17.79 23.56 11.65
C VAL A 255 -17.18 24.04 12.98
N ALA A 256 -17.27 23.25 14.04
CA ALA A 256 -16.68 23.60 15.35
C ALA A 256 -15.15 23.79 15.23
N ALA A 257 -14.43 22.89 14.54
CA ALA A 257 -13.00 23.02 14.33
C ALA A 257 -12.65 24.26 13.50
N LEU A 258 -13.38 24.50 12.41
CA LEU A 258 -13.16 25.67 11.55
C LEU A 258 -13.36 26.99 12.31
N ARG A 259 -14.43 27.11 13.14
CA ARG A 259 -14.69 28.27 13.96
C ARG A 259 -13.67 28.47 15.07
N SER A 260 -13.18 27.38 15.69
CA SER A 260 -12.13 27.44 16.71
C SER A 260 -10.86 28.08 16.14
N ALA A 261 -10.41 27.65 14.97
CA ALA A 261 -9.24 28.24 14.31
C ALA A 261 -9.48 29.69 13.84
N ALA A 262 -10.66 29.98 13.29
CA ALA A 262 -11.01 31.31 12.81
C ALA A 262 -10.98 32.36 13.92
N ALA A 263 -11.31 32.01 15.18
CA ALA A 263 -11.28 32.90 16.31
C ALA A 263 -9.87 33.47 16.60
N HIS A 264 -8.83 32.90 16.06
CA HIS A 264 -7.43 33.31 16.22
C HIS A 264 -6.87 34.05 14.99
N LEU A 265 -7.71 34.36 14.00
CA LEU A 265 -7.35 35.09 12.80
C LEU A 265 -8.17 36.37 12.67
N PRO A 266 -7.62 37.46 12.13
CA PRO A 266 -8.39 38.68 11.89
C PRO A 266 -9.47 38.52 10.81
N ARG A 267 -9.30 37.57 9.90
CA ARG A 267 -10.21 37.15 8.83
C ARG A 267 -9.83 35.74 8.36
N VAL A 268 -10.59 35.14 7.47
CA VAL A 268 -10.22 33.89 6.81
C VAL A 268 -10.13 34.13 5.31
N ASP A 269 -8.94 33.93 4.74
CA ASP A 269 -8.68 34.13 3.32
C ASP A 269 -8.77 32.81 2.53
N ALA A 270 -8.47 31.67 3.16
CA ALA A 270 -8.53 30.36 2.51
C ALA A 270 -8.66 29.21 3.53
N VAL A 271 -9.24 28.08 3.10
CA VAL A 271 -9.39 26.87 3.92
C VAL A 271 -8.89 25.63 3.15
N GLY A 272 -7.93 24.91 3.72
CA GLY A 272 -7.47 23.64 3.21
C GLY A 272 -7.88 22.48 4.11
N VAL A 273 -8.31 21.37 3.53
CA VAL A 273 -8.78 20.17 4.23
C VAL A 273 -7.97 18.95 3.80
N SER A 274 -7.39 18.25 4.78
CA SER A 274 -6.82 16.93 4.72
C SER A 274 -7.83 15.93 5.28
N SER A 275 -8.16 14.88 4.57
CA SER A 275 -9.08 13.87 5.09
C SER A 275 -8.88 12.51 4.44
N ALA A 276 -8.99 11.44 5.25
CA ALA A 276 -8.91 10.07 4.75
C ALA A 276 -10.06 9.76 3.79
N GLY A 277 -9.75 9.36 2.56
CA GLY A 277 -10.72 8.99 1.53
C GLY A 277 -10.40 9.53 0.16
N ILE A 278 -11.31 9.33 -0.77
CA ILE A 278 -11.20 9.77 -2.17
C ILE A 278 -12.02 11.03 -2.39
N TYR A 279 -11.35 12.05 -2.92
CA TYR A 279 -11.93 13.37 -3.19
C TYR A 279 -11.77 13.74 -4.65
N ILE A 280 -12.88 14.07 -5.31
CA ILE A 280 -12.91 14.57 -6.70
C ILE A 280 -13.60 15.92 -6.69
N ASN A 281 -12.93 16.95 -7.19
CA ASN A 281 -13.45 18.32 -7.21
C ASN A 281 -13.96 18.80 -5.83
N ASN A 282 -13.19 18.51 -4.77
CA ASN A 282 -13.49 18.81 -3.36
C ASN A 282 -14.67 18.00 -2.76
N ARG A 283 -15.29 17.10 -3.53
CA ARG A 283 -16.41 16.27 -3.08
C ARG A 283 -15.90 14.94 -2.53
N THR A 284 -16.50 14.47 -1.43
CA THR A 284 -16.23 13.17 -0.82
C THR A 284 -16.85 12.06 -1.66
N MET A 285 -16.06 11.27 -2.38
CA MET A 285 -16.56 10.16 -3.19
C MET A 285 -16.60 8.85 -2.40
N SER A 286 -15.59 8.59 -1.59
CA SER A 286 -15.50 7.46 -0.66
C SER A 286 -14.62 7.83 0.51
N ALA A 287 -15.05 7.58 1.76
CA ALA A 287 -14.22 7.86 2.92
C ALA A 287 -14.57 6.98 4.12
N SER A 288 -13.55 6.42 4.75
CA SER A 288 -13.70 5.56 5.93
C SER A 288 -14.30 6.27 7.15
N LEU A 289 -14.25 7.60 7.18
CA LEU A 289 -14.86 8.42 8.23
C LEU A 289 -16.38 8.30 8.27
N PHE A 290 -17.02 7.99 7.15
CA PHE A 290 -18.49 7.96 6.99
C PHE A 290 -19.04 6.54 6.80
N LEU A 291 -18.30 5.50 7.16
CA LEU A 291 -18.68 4.09 6.94
C LEU A 291 -20.05 3.69 7.53
N LYS A 292 -20.46 4.34 8.61
CA LYS A 292 -21.75 4.06 9.29
C LYS A 292 -22.90 4.89 8.75
N VAL A 293 -22.62 5.92 7.95
CA VAL A 293 -23.67 6.75 7.35
C VAL A 293 -24.40 5.92 6.27
N PRO A 294 -25.74 5.86 6.31
CA PRO A 294 -26.53 5.16 5.28
C PRO A 294 -26.25 5.71 3.87
N LYS A 295 -26.26 4.84 2.85
CA LYS A 295 -25.93 5.23 1.46
C LYS A 295 -26.79 6.36 0.92
N GLU A 296 -28.08 6.37 1.26
CA GLU A 296 -29.03 7.40 0.85
C GLU A 296 -28.67 8.77 1.43
N GLN A 297 -28.23 8.80 2.68
CA GLN A 297 -27.79 10.02 3.36
C GLN A 297 -26.39 10.43 2.92
N PHE A 298 -25.53 9.48 2.58
CA PHE A 298 -24.19 9.78 2.08
C PHE A 298 -24.25 10.65 0.83
N GLY A 299 -25.06 10.26 -0.16
CA GLY A 299 -25.25 11.03 -1.40
C GLY A 299 -25.76 12.45 -1.18
N ALA A 300 -26.74 12.60 -0.28
CA ALA A 300 -27.43 13.89 -0.06
C ALA A 300 -26.69 14.81 0.93
N GLN A 301 -25.98 14.27 1.92
CA GLN A 301 -25.48 15.05 3.05
C GLN A 301 -23.96 14.98 3.25
N VAL A 302 -23.27 13.97 2.73
CA VAL A 302 -21.83 13.78 2.97
C VAL A 302 -20.98 14.17 1.78
N LYS A 303 -21.43 13.94 0.56
CA LYS A 303 -20.60 14.25 -0.63
C LYS A 303 -20.06 15.66 -0.63
N ASP A 304 -20.86 16.64 -0.25
CA ASP A 304 -20.50 18.05 -0.22
C ASP A 304 -20.30 18.60 1.22
N ILE A 305 -20.06 17.72 2.20
CA ILE A 305 -20.04 18.10 3.62
C ILE A 305 -18.98 19.15 3.95
N TYR A 306 -17.76 19.00 3.42
CA TYR A 306 -16.68 19.98 3.64
C TYR A 306 -16.98 21.29 2.91
N ILE A 307 -17.47 21.22 1.67
CA ILE A 307 -17.85 22.39 0.88
C ILE A 307 -18.88 23.21 1.67
N ARG A 308 -19.99 22.56 2.09
CA ARG A 308 -21.04 23.21 2.88
C ARG A 308 -20.51 23.78 4.19
N ALA A 309 -19.74 23.01 4.96
CA ALA A 309 -19.19 23.48 6.22
C ALA A 309 -18.33 24.74 6.05
N ILE A 310 -17.55 24.83 4.98
CA ILE A 310 -16.72 26.00 4.67
C ILE A 310 -17.59 27.18 4.20
N THR A 311 -18.46 26.96 3.22
CA THR A 311 -19.27 28.04 2.63
C THR A 311 -20.30 28.59 3.59
N ASP A 312 -20.92 27.75 4.42
CA ASP A 312 -21.88 28.19 5.46
C ASP A 312 -21.19 28.96 6.59
N THR A 313 -19.89 28.72 6.82
CA THR A 313 -19.14 29.38 7.91
C THR A 313 -18.46 30.67 7.44
N PHE A 314 -17.88 30.69 6.23
CA PHE A 314 -17.01 31.78 5.76
C PHE A 314 -17.46 32.43 4.44
N GLY A 315 -18.51 31.92 3.81
CA GLY A 315 -18.96 32.41 2.49
C GLY A 315 -18.02 31.93 1.35
N ASP A 316 -17.82 32.77 0.36
CA ASP A 316 -17.04 32.45 -0.86
C ASP A 316 -15.52 32.68 -0.64
N VAL A 317 -14.92 31.86 0.20
CA VAL A 317 -13.46 31.82 0.35
C VAL A 317 -12.85 30.69 -0.50
N PRO A 318 -11.63 30.82 -1.02
CA PRO A 318 -10.92 29.70 -1.65
C PRO A 318 -10.78 28.50 -0.71
N TYR A 319 -11.08 27.30 -1.21
CA TYR A 319 -10.89 26.07 -0.45
C TYR A 319 -10.38 24.93 -1.31
N CYS A 320 -9.76 23.94 -0.67
CA CYS A 320 -9.30 22.72 -1.27
C CYS A 320 -9.46 21.55 -0.30
N VAL A 321 -10.06 20.43 -0.77
CA VAL A 321 -10.25 19.20 -0.01
C VAL A 321 -9.57 18.06 -0.74
N ILE A 322 -8.59 17.42 -0.12
CA ILE A 322 -7.84 16.30 -0.73
C ILE A 322 -7.56 15.18 0.29
N ASN A 323 -7.06 14.07 -0.25
CA ASN A 323 -6.66 12.90 0.55
C ASN A 323 -5.52 13.25 1.55
N ASP A 324 -5.55 12.64 2.74
CA ASP A 324 -4.56 12.82 3.79
C ASP A 324 -3.17 12.29 3.42
N GLY A 325 -3.08 11.28 2.53
CA GLY A 325 -1.83 10.80 1.95
C GLY A 325 -1.16 11.87 1.10
N ASP A 326 -1.92 12.56 0.23
CA ASP A 326 -1.39 13.66 -0.59
C ASP A 326 -0.92 14.83 0.27
N VAL A 327 -1.67 15.17 1.33
CA VAL A 327 -1.25 16.20 2.29
C VAL A 327 0.01 15.78 3.04
N SER A 328 0.15 14.50 3.38
CA SER A 328 1.37 13.97 4.00
C SER A 328 2.58 14.07 3.07
N ALA A 329 2.41 13.76 1.78
CA ALA A 329 3.46 13.93 0.78
C ALA A 329 3.85 15.40 0.61
N LEU A 330 2.85 16.31 0.60
CA LEU A 330 3.07 17.75 0.55
C LEU A 330 3.82 18.26 1.80
N ALA A 331 3.44 17.82 3.00
CA ALA A 331 4.18 18.14 4.22
C ALA A 331 5.64 17.66 4.15
N GLY A 332 5.85 16.50 3.52
CA GLY A 332 7.17 15.97 3.23
C GLY A 332 7.97 16.85 2.30
N ALA A 333 7.40 17.28 1.19
CA ALA A 333 8.02 18.19 0.22
C ALA A 333 8.40 19.52 0.88
N MET A 334 7.49 20.11 1.65
CA MET A 334 7.74 21.34 2.42
C MET A 334 8.86 21.16 3.45
N SER A 335 8.91 20.02 4.15
CA SER A 335 9.95 19.70 5.13
C SER A 335 11.33 19.54 4.49
N LEU A 336 11.39 18.82 3.37
CA LEU A 336 12.62 18.57 2.63
C LEU A 336 13.08 19.82 1.86
N ASN A 337 12.18 20.75 1.61
CA ASN A 337 12.34 21.85 0.65
C ASN A 337 12.78 21.33 -0.73
N ASP A 338 12.13 20.23 -1.15
CA ASP A 338 12.37 19.52 -2.41
C ASP A 338 11.04 18.94 -2.91
N SER A 339 11.02 18.38 -4.10
CA SER A 339 9.84 17.86 -4.79
C SER A 339 10.01 16.37 -5.18
N SER A 340 9.14 15.83 -6.01
CA SER A 340 9.12 14.39 -6.36
C SER A 340 9.05 13.48 -5.14
N VAL A 341 8.09 13.76 -4.24
CA VAL A 341 7.93 13.07 -2.95
C VAL A 341 6.74 12.11 -2.99
N LEU A 342 7.01 10.83 -2.78
CA LEU A 342 6.00 9.81 -2.52
C LEU A 342 5.93 9.55 -1.00
N GLY A 343 4.79 9.81 -0.39
CA GLY A 343 4.50 9.44 1.00
C GLY A 343 3.80 8.08 1.04
N ILE A 344 4.26 7.15 1.88
CA ILE A 344 3.61 5.85 2.11
C ILE A 344 3.39 5.67 3.60
N ALA A 345 2.14 5.57 4.02
CA ALA A 345 1.76 5.33 5.41
C ALA A 345 1.38 3.85 5.60
N MET A 346 2.21 3.11 6.34
CA MET A 346 2.03 1.70 6.67
C MET A 346 1.35 1.59 8.04
N GLY A 347 0.03 1.56 8.04
CA GLY A 347 -0.82 1.59 9.24
C GLY A 347 -1.78 0.41 9.34
N THR A 348 -3.06 0.71 9.62
CA THR A 348 -4.15 -0.27 9.55
C THR A 348 -4.33 -0.78 8.12
N SER A 349 -4.20 0.11 7.15
CA SER A 349 -4.08 -0.15 5.73
C SER A 349 -2.79 0.52 5.23
N GLU A 350 -2.54 0.41 3.93
CA GLU A 350 -1.57 1.23 3.23
C GLU A 350 -2.28 2.47 2.69
N ALA A 351 -1.70 3.65 2.88
CA ALA A 351 -2.16 4.89 2.25
C ALA A 351 -0.97 5.58 1.61
N ALA A 352 -1.19 6.25 0.48
CA ALA A 352 -0.12 6.95 -0.20
C ALA A 352 -0.58 8.31 -0.74
N GLY A 353 0.38 9.15 -1.07
CA GLY A 353 0.18 10.42 -1.75
C GLY A 353 1.43 10.84 -2.48
N PHE A 354 1.27 11.68 -3.49
CA PHE A 354 2.38 12.04 -4.36
C PHE A 354 2.38 13.52 -4.72
N VAL A 355 3.56 14.11 -4.59
CA VAL A 355 3.89 15.46 -5.08
C VAL A 355 4.89 15.32 -6.22
N ASP A 356 4.56 15.88 -7.39
CA ASP A 356 5.36 15.75 -8.60
C ASP A 356 6.68 16.55 -8.57
N GLU A 357 7.46 16.49 -9.64
CA GLU A 357 8.74 17.20 -9.75
C GLU A 357 8.62 18.73 -9.73
N GLN A 358 7.43 19.27 -10.04
CA GLN A 358 7.12 20.70 -9.94
C GLN A 358 6.50 21.08 -8.59
N GLY A 359 6.43 20.16 -7.63
CA GLY A 359 5.86 20.41 -6.31
C GLY A 359 4.33 20.46 -6.28
N ARG A 360 3.64 19.87 -7.28
CA ARG A 360 2.19 19.91 -7.44
C ARG A 360 1.56 18.60 -6.99
N VAL A 361 0.36 18.68 -6.41
CA VAL A 361 -0.48 17.51 -6.16
C VAL A 361 -1.16 17.08 -7.46
N THR A 362 -1.06 15.79 -7.78
CA THR A 362 -1.45 15.26 -9.10
C THR A 362 -2.96 15.03 -9.24
N GLY A 363 -3.67 14.87 -8.11
CA GLY A 363 -5.06 14.45 -8.08
C GLY A 363 -5.26 13.02 -8.61
N TRP A 364 -4.23 12.17 -8.49
CA TRP A 364 -4.33 10.73 -8.71
C TRP A 364 -4.98 10.08 -7.49
N LEU A 365 -5.48 8.84 -7.63
CA LEU A 365 -6.07 8.13 -6.51
C LEU A 365 -5.05 7.76 -5.44
N ASN A 366 -3.85 7.37 -5.85
CA ASN A 366 -2.76 6.92 -5.00
C ASN A 366 -3.15 5.79 -4.01
N GLU A 367 -4.15 4.96 -4.37
CA GLU A 367 -4.62 3.83 -3.56
C GLU A 367 -3.69 2.62 -3.74
N LEU A 368 -2.43 2.75 -3.31
CA LEU A 368 -1.40 1.72 -3.45
C LEU A 368 -1.73 0.43 -2.71
N ALA A 369 -2.62 0.47 -1.74
CA ALA A 369 -3.17 -0.71 -1.06
C ALA A 369 -3.69 -1.78 -2.03
N PHE A 370 -4.22 -1.38 -3.19
CA PHE A 370 -4.78 -2.27 -4.21
C PHE A 370 -3.87 -2.47 -5.43
N VAL A 371 -2.73 -1.80 -5.47
CA VAL A 371 -1.74 -1.98 -6.54
C VAL A 371 -1.02 -3.31 -6.37
N PRO A 372 -0.90 -4.12 -7.44
CA PRO A 372 -0.14 -5.36 -7.40
C PRO A 372 1.35 -5.12 -7.11
N VAL A 373 1.90 -5.87 -6.14
CA VAL A 373 3.33 -5.82 -5.78
C VAL A 373 4.00 -7.18 -5.83
N ASP A 374 3.21 -8.27 -5.84
CA ASP A 374 3.69 -9.65 -5.87
C ASP A 374 3.06 -10.43 -7.03
N ALA A 375 3.89 -11.01 -7.88
CA ALA A 375 3.50 -11.85 -9.00
C ALA A 375 3.48 -13.34 -8.67
N ALA A 376 3.78 -13.77 -7.45
CA ALA A 376 3.75 -15.18 -7.06
C ALA A 376 2.35 -15.79 -7.19
N ALA A 377 2.28 -17.07 -7.60
CA ALA A 377 0.99 -17.77 -7.68
C ALA A 377 0.31 -17.97 -6.32
N GLY A 378 1.10 -18.08 -5.25
CA GLY A 378 0.65 -18.19 -3.85
C GLY A 378 0.72 -16.86 -3.10
N ALA A 379 0.67 -15.71 -3.79
CA ALA A 379 0.69 -14.39 -3.18
C ALA A 379 -0.47 -14.20 -2.18
N MET A 380 -0.28 -13.33 -1.21
CA MET A 380 -1.28 -13.07 -0.18
C MET A 380 -2.55 -12.45 -0.78
N GLN A 381 -3.71 -13.00 -0.39
CA GLN A 381 -5.02 -12.51 -0.84
C GLN A 381 -5.49 -11.35 0.04
N ASP A 382 -6.02 -10.31 -0.59
CA ASP A 382 -6.78 -9.26 0.07
C ASP A 382 -8.25 -9.69 0.18
N GLU A 383 -8.75 -9.75 1.40
CA GLU A 383 -10.11 -10.24 1.69
C GLU A 383 -11.20 -9.28 1.21
N TRP A 384 -10.85 -8.01 0.98
CA TRP A 384 -11.82 -7.01 0.56
C TRP A 384 -12.04 -7.01 -0.96
N SER A 385 -10.95 -6.94 -1.73
CA SER A 385 -11.03 -6.98 -3.19
C SER A 385 -11.04 -8.40 -3.77
N GLY A 386 -10.72 -9.42 -2.98
CA GLY A 386 -10.55 -10.79 -3.45
C GLY A 386 -9.27 -11.03 -4.28
N ASP A 387 -8.50 -9.98 -4.58
CA ASP A 387 -7.30 -10.08 -5.40
C ASP A 387 -6.07 -10.53 -4.60
N ILE A 388 -5.06 -11.05 -5.29
CA ILE A 388 -3.81 -11.54 -4.70
C ILE A 388 -2.65 -10.60 -5.00
N GLY A 389 -1.72 -10.49 -4.06
CA GLY A 389 -0.47 -9.76 -4.25
C GLY A 389 -0.58 -8.25 -4.19
N CYS A 390 -1.65 -7.70 -3.58
CA CYS A 390 -1.86 -6.26 -3.43
C CYS A 390 -1.08 -5.67 -2.26
N GLY A 391 -0.67 -4.41 -2.39
CA GLY A 391 0.20 -3.68 -1.46
C GLY A 391 -0.23 -3.74 0.00
N VAL A 392 -1.53 -3.65 0.30
CA VAL A 392 -2.06 -3.72 1.67
C VAL A 392 -1.61 -4.95 2.45
N LYS A 393 -1.40 -6.09 1.77
CA LYS A 393 -0.98 -7.35 2.40
C LYS A 393 0.51 -7.42 2.71
N TYR A 394 1.27 -6.43 2.26
CA TYR A 394 2.72 -6.30 2.40
C TYR A 394 3.11 -5.09 3.24
N PHE A 395 2.39 -3.97 3.11
CA PHE A 395 2.74 -2.65 3.65
C PHE A 395 1.73 -2.09 4.65
N SER A 396 1.06 -2.98 5.39
CA SER A 396 0.18 -2.64 6.49
C SER A 396 0.43 -3.54 7.71
N GLN A 397 -0.36 -3.38 8.76
CA GLN A 397 -0.37 -4.31 9.91
C GLN A 397 -0.60 -5.76 9.47
N ASP A 398 -1.34 -6.00 8.38
CA ASP A 398 -1.63 -7.34 7.86
C ASP A 398 -0.35 -8.05 7.40
N GLY A 399 0.59 -7.33 6.79
CA GLY A 399 1.90 -7.89 6.43
C GLY A 399 2.65 -8.42 7.65
N VAL A 400 2.65 -7.67 8.76
CA VAL A 400 3.26 -8.10 10.03
C VAL A 400 2.52 -9.32 10.59
N ILE A 401 1.19 -9.27 10.64
CA ILE A 401 0.34 -10.33 11.22
C ILE A 401 0.48 -11.64 10.44
N LYS A 402 0.51 -11.58 9.10
CA LYS A 402 0.63 -12.76 8.23
C LYS A 402 2.03 -13.39 8.25
N LEU A 403 3.07 -12.60 8.47
CA LEU A 403 4.44 -13.10 8.60
C LEU A 403 4.77 -13.65 10.00
N ALA A 404 4.10 -13.17 11.04
CA ALA A 404 4.37 -13.58 12.42
C ALA A 404 4.28 -15.12 12.63
N PRO A 405 3.25 -15.84 12.18
CA PRO A 405 3.20 -17.30 12.28
C PRO A 405 4.33 -18.00 11.50
N ARG A 406 4.73 -17.46 10.36
CA ARG A 406 5.85 -18.00 9.57
C ARG A 406 7.19 -17.87 10.30
N ALA A 407 7.30 -16.88 11.20
CA ALA A 407 8.44 -16.72 12.09
C ALA A 407 8.33 -17.55 13.39
N GLY A 408 7.23 -18.29 13.59
CA GLY A 408 6.96 -19.04 14.84
C GLY A 408 6.46 -18.15 16.00
N ILE A 409 5.89 -16.98 15.68
CA ILE A 409 5.21 -16.12 16.66
C ILE A 409 3.72 -16.47 16.67
N VAL A 410 3.23 -16.90 17.83
CA VAL A 410 1.81 -17.17 18.04
C VAL A 410 1.13 -15.88 18.48
N LEU A 411 0.11 -15.47 17.73
CA LEU A 411 -0.73 -14.31 18.06
C LEU A 411 -2.11 -14.84 18.50
N GLU A 412 -2.59 -14.40 19.64
CA GLU A 412 -3.91 -14.79 20.15
C GLU A 412 -5.01 -14.33 19.20
N GLU A 413 -5.97 -15.21 18.91
CA GLU A 413 -7.07 -14.91 17.97
C GLU A 413 -7.97 -13.78 18.47
N SER A 414 -8.16 -13.67 19.79
CA SER A 414 -8.96 -12.64 20.45
C SER A 414 -8.43 -11.21 20.29
N LEU A 415 -7.14 -11.06 19.98
CA LEU A 415 -6.53 -9.75 19.80
C LEU A 415 -7.00 -9.09 18.49
N SER A 416 -7.29 -7.81 18.57
CA SER A 416 -7.51 -6.97 17.39
C SER A 416 -6.25 -6.89 16.54
N PRO A 417 -6.35 -6.58 15.23
CA PRO A 417 -5.17 -6.42 14.37
C PRO A 417 -4.14 -5.40 14.92
N ALA A 418 -4.60 -4.32 15.54
CA ALA A 418 -3.71 -3.33 16.14
C ALA A 418 -2.96 -3.88 17.37
N GLU A 419 -3.60 -4.70 18.19
CA GLU A 419 -2.97 -5.37 19.33
C GLU A 419 -1.99 -6.45 18.88
N LYS A 420 -2.32 -7.20 17.81
CA LYS A 420 -1.40 -8.16 17.17
C LYS A 420 -0.13 -7.48 16.67
N LEU A 421 -0.26 -6.34 15.97
CA LEU A 421 0.88 -5.52 15.57
C LEU A 421 1.71 -5.09 16.78
N LYS A 422 1.06 -4.57 17.84
CA LYS A 422 1.73 -4.14 19.08
C LYS A 422 2.50 -5.29 19.74
N ALA A 423 1.93 -6.49 19.79
CA ALA A 423 2.61 -7.67 20.34
C ALA A 423 3.92 -7.99 19.58
N VAL A 424 3.92 -7.91 18.24
CA VAL A 424 5.13 -8.11 17.44
C VAL A 424 6.14 -6.97 17.66
N GLN A 425 5.67 -5.72 17.80
CA GLN A 425 6.52 -4.56 18.11
C GLN A 425 7.19 -4.70 19.48
N GLU A 426 6.50 -5.22 20.49
CA GLU A 426 7.06 -5.48 21.81
C GLU A 426 8.14 -6.58 21.79
N LEU A 427 7.94 -7.63 20.97
CA LEU A 427 8.99 -8.63 20.72
C LEU A 427 10.20 -8.01 20.02
N MET A 428 9.98 -7.15 19.03
CA MET A 428 11.05 -6.43 18.34
C MET A 428 11.85 -5.51 19.29
N ALA A 429 11.16 -4.84 20.22
CA ALA A 429 11.79 -3.99 21.23
C ALA A 429 12.71 -4.78 22.19
N ARG A 430 12.44 -6.10 22.36
CA ARG A 430 13.23 -7.03 23.18
C ARG A 430 14.30 -7.80 22.38
N ASP A 431 14.58 -7.39 21.15
CA ASP A 431 15.52 -8.04 20.23
C ASP A 431 15.17 -9.50 19.87
N ASP A 432 13.88 -9.87 19.86
CA ASP A 432 13.45 -11.21 19.46
C ASP A 432 13.81 -11.45 17.98
N PRO A 433 14.62 -12.46 17.65
CA PRO A 433 15.06 -12.72 16.28
C PRO A 433 13.89 -13.08 15.34
N ARG A 434 12.78 -13.59 15.87
CA ARG A 434 11.58 -13.94 15.09
C ARG A 434 10.86 -12.68 14.63
N ALA A 435 10.70 -11.70 15.53
CA ALA A 435 10.15 -10.39 15.17
C ALA A 435 11.08 -9.68 14.16
N ALA A 436 12.38 -9.71 14.37
CA ALA A 436 13.33 -9.16 13.42
C ALA A 436 13.24 -9.81 12.03
N ALA A 437 12.96 -11.13 11.94
CA ALA A 437 12.72 -11.81 10.66
C ALA A 437 11.49 -11.28 9.91
N VAL A 438 10.41 -10.96 10.65
CA VAL A 438 9.20 -10.32 10.08
C VAL A 438 9.56 -8.98 9.45
N TYR A 439 10.23 -8.09 10.22
CA TYR A 439 10.57 -6.75 9.73
C TYR A 439 11.61 -6.78 8.61
N ARG A 440 12.58 -7.71 8.62
CA ARG A 440 13.51 -7.90 7.49
C ARG A 440 12.78 -8.32 6.22
N SER A 441 11.81 -9.25 6.32
CA SER A 441 11.02 -9.68 5.15
C SER A 441 10.23 -8.53 4.56
N ILE A 442 9.61 -7.68 5.38
CA ILE A 442 8.92 -6.47 4.93
C ILE A 442 9.90 -5.49 4.27
N GLY A 443 11.10 -5.34 4.82
CA GLY A 443 12.16 -4.51 4.22
C GLY A 443 12.57 -4.98 2.82
N VAL A 444 12.60 -6.29 2.58
CA VAL A 444 12.87 -6.86 1.25
C VAL A 444 11.71 -6.56 0.30
N TYR A 445 10.47 -6.79 0.71
CA TYR A 445 9.29 -6.41 -0.08
C TYR A 445 9.37 -4.94 -0.51
N LEU A 446 9.60 -4.07 0.47
CA LEU A 446 9.62 -2.63 0.26
C LEU A 446 10.72 -2.20 -0.73
N GLY A 447 11.94 -2.76 -0.59
CA GLY A 447 13.04 -2.40 -1.50
C GLY A 447 12.73 -2.72 -2.96
N HIS A 448 12.17 -3.89 -3.24
CA HIS A 448 11.74 -4.25 -4.60
C HIS A 448 10.57 -3.38 -5.10
N THR A 449 9.60 -3.12 -4.23
CA THR A 449 8.40 -2.35 -4.59
C THR A 449 8.71 -0.88 -4.82
N LEU A 450 9.60 -0.26 -4.04
CA LEU A 450 9.99 1.13 -4.25
C LEU A 450 10.71 1.33 -5.59
N ALA A 451 11.51 0.37 -6.04
CA ALA A 451 12.10 0.40 -7.37
C ALA A 451 11.01 0.35 -8.46
N TYR A 452 9.95 -0.44 -8.28
CA TYR A 452 8.79 -0.45 -9.17
C TYR A 452 8.02 0.88 -9.13
N TYR A 453 7.72 1.39 -7.94
CA TYR A 453 7.04 2.68 -7.79
C TYR A 453 7.84 3.85 -8.39
N HIS A 454 9.18 3.81 -8.29
CA HIS A 454 10.01 4.80 -8.98
C HIS A 454 9.78 4.81 -10.50
N THR A 455 9.57 3.67 -11.14
CA THR A 455 9.28 3.61 -12.59
C THR A 455 7.91 4.20 -12.95
N LEU A 456 6.98 4.23 -12.00
CA LEU A 456 5.61 4.70 -12.20
C LEU A 456 5.44 6.20 -11.88
N TYR A 457 6.09 6.64 -10.80
CA TYR A 457 5.95 8.00 -10.25
C TYR A 457 7.09 8.94 -10.66
N GLY A 458 8.26 8.42 -10.99
CA GLY A 458 9.47 9.24 -11.09
C GLY A 458 9.90 9.83 -9.73
N CYS A 459 9.42 9.28 -8.61
CA CYS A 459 9.67 9.82 -7.29
C CYS A 459 11.15 9.77 -6.92
N ARG A 460 11.67 10.86 -6.35
CA ARG A 460 13.03 10.94 -5.83
C ARG A 460 13.07 10.61 -4.34
N HIS A 461 12.17 11.19 -3.58
CA HIS A 461 12.06 10.98 -2.14
C HIS A 461 10.90 10.04 -1.84
N VAL A 462 11.09 9.11 -0.90
CA VAL A 462 10.01 8.28 -0.36
C VAL A 462 9.98 8.44 1.15
N LEU A 463 8.89 8.99 1.68
CA LEU A 463 8.66 9.12 3.12
C LEU A 463 7.82 7.97 3.62
N LEU A 464 8.38 7.20 4.55
CA LEU A 464 7.77 6.02 5.12
C LEU A 464 7.18 6.36 6.50
N LEU A 465 5.87 6.26 6.61
CA LEU A 465 5.07 6.69 7.76
C LEU A 465 4.30 5.51 8.35
N GLY A 466 3.56 5.77 9.41
CA GLY A 466 2.59 4.83 9.98
C GLY A 466 3.16 3.94 11.09
N ARG A 467 2.25 3.23 11.76
CA ARG A 467 2.58 2.45 12.96
C ARG A 467 3.54 1.29 12.71
N VAL A 468 3.50 0.68 11.54
CA VAL A 468 4.43 -0.40 11.18
C VAL A 468 5.87 0.11 11.11
N MET A 469 6.04 1.39 10.71
CA MET A 469 7.34 2.05 10.60
C MET A 469 7.83 2.67 11.91
N SER A 470 7.12 2.49 13.03
CA SER A 470 7.53 3.07 14.31
C SER A 470 8.56 2.20 15.05
N GLY A 471 9.49 2.88 15.74
CA GLY A 471 10.52 2.26 16.56
C GLY A 471 11.52 1.40 15.77
N ARG A 472 12.18 0.48 16.46
CA ARG A 472 13.27 -0.36 15.91
C ARG A 472 12.86 -1.19 14.68
N GLY A 473 11.57 -1.56 14.57
CA GLY A 473 11.05 -2.29 13.41
C GLY A 473 11.14 -1.44 12.14
N GLY A 474 10.74 -0.18 12.21
CA GLY A 474 10.82 0.77 11.09
C GLY A 474 12.26 1.04 10.66
N ASP A 475 13.18 1.22 11.61
CA ASP A 475 14.61 1.38 11.30
C ASP A 475 15.15 0.16 10.56
N LEU A 476 14.76 -1.05 11.00
CA LEU A 476 15.18 -2.29 10.36
C LEU A 476 14.61 -2.44 8.95
N ILE A 477 13.31 -2.16 8.76
CA ILE A 477 12.68 -2.15 7.42
C ILE A 477 13.44 -1.20 6.49
N LEU A 478 13.69 0.04 6.93
CA LEU A 478 14.38 1.05 6.12
C LEU A 478 15.81 0.62 5.77
N GLY A 479 16.54 0.07 6.75
CA GLY A 479 17.91 -0.43 6.54
C GLY A 479 17.95 -1.54 5.48
N VAL A 480 17.07 -2.54 5.60
CA VAL A 480 16.98 -3.66 4.65
C VAL A 480 16.50 -3.18 3.28
N CYS A 481 15.52 -2.30 3.23
CA CYS A 481 15.04 -1.69 1.98
C CYS A 481 16.19 -1.01 1.19
N ARG A 482 17.01 -0.21 1.86
CA ARG A 482 18.19 0.43 1.26
C ARG A 482 19.23 -0.60 0.78
N ASP A 483 19.40 -1.70 1.52
CA ASP A 483 20.31 -2.79 1.11
C ASP A 483 19.80 -3.49 -0.16
N VAL A 484 18.50 -3.75 -0.26
CA VAL A 484 17.87 -4.31 -1.47
C VAL A 484 18.06 -3.36 -2.65
N LEU A 485 17.76 -2.07 -2.49
CA LEU A 485 17.93 -1.08 -3.55
C LEU A 485 19.37 -1.06 -4.06
N ARG A 486 20.36 -1.03 -3.17
CA ARG A 486 21.78 -1.03 -3.54
C ARG A 486 22.21 -2.29 -4.29
N ARG A 487 21.70 -3.46 -3.89
CA ARG A 487 22.12 -4.75 -4.45
C ARG A 487 21.38 -5.13 -5.72
N GLU A 488 20.09 -4.85 -5.80
CA GLU A 488 19.21 -5.27 -6.90
C GLU A 488 19.01 -4.17 -7.95
N TYR A 489 19.17 -2.90 -7.56
CA TYR A 489 18.87 -1.72 -8.38
C TYR A 489 19.94 -0.63 -8.23
N PRO A 490 21.23 -0.96 -8.47
CA PRO A 490 22.33 0.01 -8.28
C PRO A 490 22.19 1.27 -9.13
N GLU A 491 21.43 1.22 -10.24
CA GLU A 491 21.10 2.37 -11.07
C GLU A 491 20.24 3.42 -10.38
N LEU A 492 19.61 3.07 -9.26
CA LEU A 492 18.78 3.97 -8.46
C LEU A 492 19.55 4.64 -7.30
N GLU A 493 20.83 4.34 -7.13
CA GLU A 493 21.65 4.94 -6.08
C GLU A 493 21.71 6.47 -6.26
N GLY A 494 21.42 7.20 -5.18
CA GLY A 494 21.31 8.67 -5.20
C GLY A 494 20.08 9.24 -5.94
N ARG A 495 19.31 8.41 -6.62
CA ARG A 495 18.10 8.82 -7.37
C ARG A 495 16.81 8.51 -6.62
N LEU A 496 16.80 7.47 -5.78
CA LEU A 496 15.66 7.05 -4.96
C LEU A 496 16.09 7.04 -3.48
N LEU A 497 15.47 7.90 -2.67
CA LEU A 497 15.89 8.22 -1.32
C LEU A 497 14.78 7.90 -0.29
N PRO A 498 14.62 6.63 0.14
CA PRO A 498 13.68 6.30 1.20
C PRO A 498 14.18 6.78 2.56
N ALA A 499 13.27 7.38 3.35
CA ALA A 499 13.54 7.95 4.66
C ALA A 499 12.34 7.83 5.60
N LEU A 500 12.62 7.86 6.90
CA LEU A 500 11.60 8.09 7.95
C LEU A 500 11.45 9.61 8.17
N PRO A 501 10.28 10.08 8.63
CA PRO A 501 10.05 11.48 8.96
C PRO A 501 10.99 11.94 10.08
N ASP A 502 11.55 13.11 9.91
CA ASP A 502 12.36 13.78 10.91
C ASP A 502 11.52 14.75 11.80
N GLU A 503 12.19 15.46 12.73
CA GLU A 503 11.53 16.46 13.56
C GLU A 503 10.98 17.65 12.74
N LYS A 504 11.62 17.99 11.63
CA LYS A 504 11.19 19.09 10.78
C LYS A 504 9.87 18.75 10.09
N PHE A 505 9.71 17.52 9.62
CA PHE A 505 8.44 17.00 9.10
C PHE A 505 7.33 17.10 10.15
N ARG A 506 7.61 16.69 11.40
CA ARG A 506 6.63 16.76 12.49
C ARG A 506 6.20 18.17 12.83
N ARG A 507 7.08 19.18 12.64
CA ARG A 507 6.77 20.60 12.89
C ARG A 507 5.88 21.21 11.80
N VAL A 508 6.04 20.81 10.54
CA VAL A 508 5.15 21.25 9.46
C VAL A 508 3.73 20.75 9.74
N GLY A 509 3.57 19.45 10.01
CA GLY A 509 2.30 18.83 10.31
C GLY A 509 1.30 18.84 9.15
N GLN A 510 0.32 17.96 9.20
CA GLN A 510 -0.69 17.84 8.14
C GLN A 510 -1.61 19.04 8.06
N SER A 511 -2.04 19.60 9.20
CA SER A 511 -2.95 20.76 9.18
C SER A 511 -2.31 22.02 8.61
N MET A 512 -0.99 22.24 8.82
CA MET A 512 -0.28 23.35 8.16
C MET A 512 -0.12 23.11 6.66
N ALA A 513 0.23 21.89 6.25
CA ALA A 513 0.30 21.54 4.85
C ALA A 513 -1.09 21.67 4.17
N ALA A 514 -2.16 21.25 4.83
CA ALA A 514 -3.52 21.47 4.37
C ALA A 514 -3.83 22.97 4.19
N ALA A 515 -3.47 23.83 5.17
CA ALA A 515 -3.68 25.28 5.05
C ALA A 515 -3.02 25.89 3.81
N SER A 516 -1.91 25.29 3.35
CA SER A 516 -1.18 25.77 2.18
C SER A 516 -1.79 25.37 0.82
N LEU A 517 -2.83 24.54 0.79
CA LEU A 517 -3.38 23.96 -0.45
C LEU A 517 -4.01 24.99 -1.39
N PRO A 518 -4.97 25.84 -0.96
CA PRO A 518 -5.65 26.73 -1.90
C PRO A 518 -4.79 27.96 -2.21
N ALA A 519 -4.71 28.35 -3.49
CA ALA A 519 -4.24 29.67 -3.87
C ALA A 519 -5.25 30.75 -3.48
N LEU A 520 -4.80 31.93 -3.10
CA LEU A 520 -5.67 33.13 -2.99
C LEU A 520 -6.10 33.57 -4.40
N ARG A 521 -7.32 34.13 -4.51
CA ARG A 521 -7.83 34.69 -5.76
C ARG A 521 -7.20 36.02 -6.09
#